data_13e679423b12fec25ca8877744c9b2c8
#
_entry.id   13e679423b12fec25ca8877744c9b2c8
#
_cell.length_a   1.000
_cell.length_b   1.000
_cell.length_c   1.000
_cell.angle_alpha   90.00
_cell.angle_beta   90.00
_cell.angle_gamma   90.00
#
_symmetry.space_group_name_H-M   'P 1'
#
loop_
_entity.id
_entity.type
_entity.pdbx_description
1 polymer ?
#
loop_
_entity_poly.entity_id
_entity_poly.type
_entity_poly.pdbx_seq_one_letter_code
_entity_poly.pdbx_strand_id
1 'polypeptide(L)'
;MIPELAPQIMARTSEAGNNRIVLGVHYPLDIMGGRIGASAQNGQYWHNEFASSIVPASRQLRDYLVSRCAADGHGTTLAACIANTKASGSGGYTNDFLDPVATEPVADQASAVRVYTARLTYTFPQDTAQSGADFVAPRGAADVLRLAYPELHADQRNAILKATALDSGYPLWQSSDGWQRINWAKALCARVTLDKHGDVAKVETADQVALTGPSVVNAQYTDAGNHPASDSSAGENSAIAAGPDLATLHAAQRPALISVAIGTAVIAIIGGIRTVRRKSKNQLQQ
;
A
#
# COMPACT_ATOMS: atom_id res chain seq x y z
N MET A 1 -4.48 0.74 -4.94
CA MET A 1 -5.11 0.13 -6.13
C MET A 1 -4.63 -1.30 -6.40
N ILE A 2 -3.47 -1.69 -5.91
CA ILE A 2 -2.91 -3.05 -5.99
C ILE A 2 -2.50 -3.47 -4.58
N PRO A 3 -3.45 -3.91 -3.73
CA PRO A 3 -3.17 -4.22 -2.33
C PRO A 3 -2.16 -5.37 -2.16
N GLU A 4 -2.05 -6.26 -3.11
CA GLU A 4 -1.07 -7.36 -3.13
C GLU A 4 0.38 -6.87 -3.09
N LEU A 5 0.64 -5.66 -3.56
CA LEU A 5 1.94 -5.00 -3.54
C LEU A 5 2.01 -3.83 -2.55
N ALA A 6 0.98 -3.65 -1.71
CA ALA A 6 0.93 -2.51 -0.80
C ALA A 6 2.16 -2.39 0.12
N PRO A 7 2.68 -3.46 0.75
CA PRO A 7 3.88 -3.35 1.57
C PRO A 7 5.08 -2.81 0.80
N GLN A 8 5.34 -3.34 -0.40
CA GLN A 8 6.47 -2.92 -1.23
C GLN A 8 6.30 -1.48 -1.72
N ILE A 9 5.09 -1.09 -2.11
CA ILE A 9 4.78 0.28 -2.54
C ILE A 9 4.98 1.24 -1.36
N MET A 10 4.53 0.89 -0.16
CA MET A 10 4.72 1.71 1.03
C MET A 10 6.20 1.84 1.41
N ALA A 11 6.96 0.75 1.36
CA ALA A 11 8.40 0.77 1.59
C ALA A 11 9.10 1.68 0.57
N ARG A 12 8.78 1.54 -0.71
CA ARG A 12 9.34 2.38 -1.79
C ARG A 12 8.98 3.86 -1.66
N THR A 13 7.75 4.15 -1.27
CA THR A 13 7.32 5.53 -1.00
C THR A 13 8.08 6.14 0.18
N SER A 14 8.28 5.35 1.24
CA SER A 14 9.05 5.79 2.41
C SER A 14 10.52 6.04 2.08
N GLU A 15 11.09 5.31 1.13
CA GLU A 15 12.44 5.52 0.62
C GLU A 15 12.59 6.89 -0.04
N ALA A 16 11.60 7.34 -0.79
CA ALA A 16 11.63 8.67 -1.40
C ALA A 16 11.74 9.78 -0.33
N GLY A 17 11.02 9.64 0.79
CA GLY A 17 11.16 10.51 1.96
C GLY A 17 12.54 10.41 2.60
N ASN A 18 13.03 9.20 2.83
CA ASN A 18 14.34 8.95 3.43
C ASN A 18 15.48 9.53 2.59
N ASN A 19 15.43 9.45 1.27
CA ASN A 19 16.44 10.01 0.39
C ASN A 19 16.57 11.53 0.53
N ARG A 20 15.52 12.22 0.96
CA ARG A 20 15.58 13.66 1.24
C ARG A 20 16.39 13.97 2.51
N ILE A 21 16.37 13.07 3.48
CA ILE A 21 17.23 13.17 4.68
C ILE A 21 18.69 12.98 4.27
N VAL A 22 18.96 11.97 3.45
CA VAL A 22 20.30 11.67 2.92
C VAL A 22 20.90 12.84 2.14
N LEU A 23 20.05 13.50 1.34
CA LEU A 23 20.45 14.69 0.59
C LEU A 23 20.64 15.93 1.47
N GLY A 24 20.34 15.85 2.77
CA GLY A 24 20.48 16.97 3.71
C GLY A 24 19.45 18.09 3.53
N VAL A 25 18.36 17.83 2.79
CA VAL A 25 17.31 18.84 2.51
C VAL A 25 16.11 18.74 3.45
N HIS A 26 16.00 17.66 4.20
CA HIS A 26 14.99 17.43 5.23
C HIS A 26 15.57 16.62 6.40
N TYR A 27 14.84 16.57 7.50
CA TYR A 27 15.18 15.76 8.69
C TYR A 27 14.01 14.81 9.06
N PRO A 28 14.24 13.79 9.90
CA PRO A 28 13.26 12.73 10.13
C PRO A 28 11.88 13.20 10.55
N LEU A 29 11.77 14.15 11.49
CA LEU A 29 10.47 14.67 11.95
C LEU A 29 9.67 15.33 10.84
N ASP A 30 10.34 15.98 9.91
CA ASP A 30 9.76 16.62 8.74
C ASP A 30 9.13 15.58 7.80
N ILE A 31 9.85 14.49 7.54
CA ILE A 31 9.36 13.37 6.74
C ILE A 31 8.19 12.65 7.44
N MET A 32 8.28 12.48 8.76
CA MET A 32 7.18 11.90 9.55
C MET A 32 5.92 12.80 9.47
N GLY A 33 6.07 14.11 9.65
CA GLY A 33 4.98 15.07 9.53
C GLY A 33 4.35 15.08 8.13
N GLY A 34 5.17 15.05 7.09
CA GLY A 34 4.72 14.95 5.70
C GLY A 34 3.90 13.68 5.43
N ARG A 35 4.33 12.54 5.98
CA ARG A 35 3.58 11.27 5.90
C ARG A 35 2.23 11.36 6.62
N ILE A 36 2.19 11.94 7.80
CA ILE A 36 0.95 12.14 8.58
C ILE A 36 -0.03 13.00 7.78
N GLY A 37 0.42 14.14 7.26
CA GLY A 37 -0.39 15.04 6.45
C GLY A 37 -0.92 14.36 5.17
N ALA A 38 -0.06 13.62 4.46
CA ALA A 38 -0.47 12.87 3.27
C ALA A 38 -1.49 11.77 3.60
N SER A 39 -1.34 11.08 4.75
CA SER A 39 -2.29 10.08 5.20
C SER A 39 -3.66 10.69 5.50
N ALA A 40 -3.69 11.81 6.21
CA ALA A 40 -4.92 12.53 6.52
C ALA A 40 -5.62 13.04 5.25
N GLN A 41 -4.88 13.61 4.31
CA GLN A 41 -5.42 14.07 3.03
C GLN A 41 -6.00 12.91 2.21
N ASN A 42 -5.30 11.80 2.11
CA ASN A 42 -5.81 10.61 1.43
C ASN A 42 -7.08 10.06 2.11
N GLY A 43 -7.13 10.03 3.44
CA GLY A 43 -8.33 9.63 4.16
C GLY A 43 -9.53 10.52 3.82
N GLN A 44 -9.35 11.83 3.73
CA GLN A 44 -10.39 12.76 3.32
C GLN A 44 -10.86 12.52 1.88
N TYR A 45 -9.93 12.30 0.95
CA TYR A 45 -10.27 12.01 -0.44
C TYR A 45 -11.10 10.73 -0.55
N TRP A 46 -10.70 9.65 0.11
CA TRP A 46 -11.44 8.40 0.11
C TRP A 46 -12.82 8.52 0.76
N HIS A 47 -12.94 9.34 1.80
CA HIS A 47 -14.19 9.54 2.52
C HIS A 47 -15.21 10.35 1.72
N ASN A 48 -14.77 11.39 1.01
CA ASN A 48 -15.68 12.38 0.41
C ASN A 48 -16.01 12.11 -1.06
N GLU A 49 -15.03 12.00 -1.95
CA GLU A 49 -15.31 12.19 -3.38
C GLU A 49 -14.70 11.13 -4.30
N PHE A 50 -13.56 10.58 -3.96
CA PHE A 50 -12.79 9.79 -4.92
C PHE A 50 -13.16 8.32 -5.00
N ALA A 51 -13.92 7.77 -4.06
CA ALA A 51 -14.27 6.35 -4.07
C ALA A 51 -14.99 5.94 -5.38
N SER A 52 -15.87 6.80 -5.91
CA SER A 52 -16.58 6.57 -7.16
C SER A 52 -15.65 6.51 -8.40
N SER A 53 -14.53 7.22 -8.37
CA SER A 53 -13.54 7.25 -9.47
C SER A 53 -12.42 6.24 -9.26
N ILE A 54 -11.94 6.07 -8.03
CA ILE A 54 -10.78 5.22 -7.74
C ILE A 54 -11.14 3.73 -7.88
N VAL A 55 -12.35 3.31 -7.51
CA VAL A 55 -12.76 1.89 -7.64
C VAL A 55 -12.78 1.44 -9.10
N PRO A 56 -13.42 2.14 -10.04
CA PRO A 56 -13.32 1.80 -11.47
C PRO A 56 -11.88 1.88 -12.00
N ALA A 57 -11.13 2.92 -11.64
CA ALA A 57 -9.74 3.07 -12.06
C ALA A 57 -8.84 1.92 -11.56
N SER A 58 -9.09 1.42 -10.34
CA SER A 58 -8.38 0.25 -9.83
C SER A 58 -8.66 -1.00 -10.66
N ARG A 59 -9.92 -1.24 -11.05
CA ARG A 59 -10.28 -2.36 -11.92
C ARG A 59 -9.58 -2.25 -13.28
N GLN A 60 -9.67 -1.10 -13.93
CA GLN A 60 -9.00 -0.86 -15.22
C GLN A 60 -7.48 -1.10 -15.15
N LEU A 61 -6.84 -0.61 -14.09
CA LEU A 61 -5.41 -0.85 -13.87
C LEU A 61 -5.11 -2.34 -13.69
N ARG A 62 -5.90 -3.06 -12.92
CA ARG A 62 -5.72 -4.51 -12.69
C ARG A 62 -5.89 -5.29 -13.99
N ASP A 63 -6.93 -5.01 -14.75
CA ASP A 63 -7.20 -5.66 -16.05
C ASP A 63 -6.05 -5.40 -17.03
N TYR A 64 -5.56 -4.16 -17.11
CA TYR A 64 -4.40 -3.82 -17.93
C TYR A 64 -3.15 -4.59 -17.49
N LEU A 65 -2.85 -4.63 -16.20
CA LEU A 65 -1.68 -5.36 -15.68
C LEU A 65 -1.77 -6.85 -15.95
N VAL A 66 -2.94 -7.47 -15.75
CA VAL A 66 -3.16 -8.89 -16.05
C VAL A 66 -2.96 -9.16 -17.53
N SER A 67 -3.50 -8.31 -18.42
CA SER A 67 -3.32 -8.45 -19.86
C SER A 67 -1.84 -8.35 -20.28
N ARG A 68 -1.08 -7.42 -19.68
CA ARG A 68 0.36 -7.29 -19.92
C ARG A 68 1.14 -8.49 -19.39
N CYS A 69 0.81 -8.98 -18.21
CA CYS A 69 1.41 -10.17 -17.65
C CYS A 69 1.23 -11.40 -18.53
N ALA A 70 0.03 -11.58 -19.08
CA ALA A 70 -0.26 -12.67 -20.02
C ALA A 70 0.54 -12.53 -21.32
N ALA A 71 0.61 -11.32 -21.88
CA ALA A 71 1.37 -11.03 -23.10
C ALA A 71 2.88 -11.27 -22.93
N ASP A 72 3.41 -10.97 -21.73
CA ASP A 72 4.83 -11.10 -21.41
C ASP A 72 5.18 -12.53 -20.86
N GLY A 73 4.22 -13.46 -20.84
CA GLY A 73 4.42 -14.85 -20.42
C GLY A 73 4.56 -15.06 -18.91
N HIS A 74 4.20 -14.06 -18.09
CA HIS A 74 4.33 -14.14 -16.62
C HIS A 74 3.10 -14.73 -15.92
N GLY A 75 2.04 -15.08 -16.65
CA GLY A 75 0.83 -15.69 -16.12
C GLY A 75 -0.44 -14.89 -16.43
N THR A 76 -1.60 -15.51 -16.18
CA THR A 76 -2.92 -14.96 -16.49
C THR A 76 -3.63 -14.33 -15.30
N THR A 77 -2.98 -14.28 -14.13
CA THR A 77 -3.49 -13.63 -12.92
C THR A 77 -2.45 -12.69 -12.34
N LEU A 78 -2.88 -11.68 -11.59
CA LEU A 78 -1.97 -10.75 -10.93
C LEU A 78 -1.05 -11.45 -9.93
N ALA A 79 -1.56 -12.43 -9.18
CA ALA A 79 -0.76 -13.21 -8.24
C ALA A 79 0.34 -14.02 -8.94
N ALA A 80 0.02 -14.71 -10.05
CA ALA A 80 0.99 -15.43 -10.86
C ALA A 80 2.04 -14.47 -11.45
N CYS A 81 1.60 -13.32 -11.95
CA CYS A 81 2.50 -12.30 -12.47
C CYS A 81 3.50 -11.82 -11.41
N ILE A 82 3.03 -11.47 -10.22
CA ILE A 82 3.88 -11.03 -9.11
C ILE A 82 4.90 -12.14 -8.73
N ALA A 83 4.44 -13.39 -8.64
CA ALA A 83 5.30 -14.51 -8.30
C ALA A 83 6.39 -14.76 -9.37
N ASN A 84 6.00 -14.79 -10.64
CA ASN A 84 6.91 -15.07 -11.74
C ASN A 84 7.87 -13.91 -12.06
N THR A 85 7.44 -12.67 -11.85
CA THR A 85 8.32 -11.49 -12.00
C THR A 85 9.39 -11.45 -10.92
N LYS A 86 9.09 -11.90 -9.70
CA LYS A 86 10.08 -12.01 -8.63
C LYS A 86 11.21 -12.98 -8.97
N ALA A 87 10.91 -14.08 -9.67
CA ALA A 87 11.91 -15.08 -10.05
C ALA A 87 12.94 -14.56 -11.07
N SER A 88 12.63 -13.52 -11.81
CA SER A 88 13.51 -12.90 -12.81
C SER A 88 14.27 -11.67 -12.28
N GLY A 89 13.98 -11.23 -11.06
CA GLY A 89 14.52 -10.01 -10.48
C GLY A 89 15.69 -10.22 -9.55
N SER A 90 16.55 -9.22 -9.46
CA SER A 90 17.57 -9.08 -8.41
C SER A 90 16.92 -9.14 -7.01
N GLY A 91 17.68 -9.52 -5.99
CA GLY A 91 17.22 -9.71 -4.60
C GLY A 91 16.72 -8.45 -3.87
N GLY A 92 15.85 -7.68 -4.50
CA GLY A 92 15.28 -6.48 -3.91
C GLY A 92 16.13 -5.22 -4.10
N TYR A 93 15.83 -4.17 -3.34
CA TYR A 93 16.61 -2.95 -3.32
C TYR A 93 17.09 -2.64 -1.90
N THR A 94 18.22 -1.97 -1.77
CA THR A 94 18.78 -1.52 -0.50
C THR A 94 18.75 0.00 -0.42
N ASN A 95 18.68 0.50 0.80
CA ASN A 95 18.90 1.91 1.10
C ASN A 95 19.91 2.01 2.25
N ASP A 96 21.13 2.41 1.95
CA ASP A 96 22.33 2.22 2.80
C ASP A 96 22.47 3.23 3.95
N PHE A 97 21.44 3.99 4.32
CA PHE A 97 21.70 5.23 5.05
C PHE A 97 21.22 5.34 6.49
N LEU A 98 20.71 4.30 7.15
CA LEU A 98 20.30 4.41 8.55
C LEU A 98 20.31 3.03 9.24
N ASP A 99 19.56 2.91 10.35
CA ASP A 99 19.31 1.71 11.11
C ASP A 99 19.30 0.44 10.23
N PRO A 100 19.97 -0.64 10.60
CA PRO A 100 20.04 -1.88 9.82
C PRO A 100 18.68 -2.39 9.34
N VAL A 101 17.62 -2.23 10.15
CA VAL A 101 16.27 -2.65 9.75
C VAL A 101 15.69 -1.71 8.67
N ALA A 102 15.94 -0.39 8.79
CA ALA A 102 15.47 0.58 7.80
C ALA A 102 16.20 0.51 6.46
N THR A 103 17.32 -0.19 6.40
CA THR A 103 18.20 -0.34 5.23
C THR A 103 18.25 -1.74 4.69
N GLU A 104 17.57 -2.72 5.32
CA GLU A 104 17.56 -4.09 4.81
C GLU A 104 17.00 -4.15 3.38
N PRO A 105 17.43 -5.12 2.56
CA PRO A 105 16.87 -5.33 1.23
C PRO A 105 15.37 -5.61 1.28
N VAL A 106 14.59 -4.92 0.45
CA VAL A 106 13.17 -5.18 0.30
C VAL A 106 12.98 -6.25 -0.77
N ALA A 107 13.05 -7.51 -0.36
CA ALA A 107 12.94 -8.67 -1.24
C ALA A 107 11.51 -9.22 -1.32
N ASP A 108 10.72 -9.04 -0.27
CA ASP A 108 9.37 -9.58 -0.12
C ASP A 108 8.45 -8.64 0.69
N GLN A 109 7.24 -9.10 0.96
CA GLN A 109 6.29 -8.31 1.76
C GLN A 109 6.74 -8.17 3.22
N ALA A 110 7.37 -9.18 3.79
CA ALA A 110 7.80 -9.15 5.19
C ALA A 110 8.90 -8.12 5.41
N SER A 111 9.94 -8.11 4.58
CA SER A 111 11.00 -7.11 4.61
C SER A 111 10.46 -5.70 4.32
N ALA A 112 9.52 -5.58 3.38
CA ALA A 112 8.87 -4.31 3.09
C ALA A 112 8.12 -3.74 4.32
N VAL A 113 7.38 -4.59 5.04
CA VAL A 113 6.69 -4.19 6.29
C VAL A 113 7.68 -3.75 7.34
N ARG A 114 8.77 -4.50 7.56
CA ARG A 114 9.78 -4.14 8.56
C ARG A 114 10.44 -2.80 8.24
N VAL A 115 10.90 -2.61 7.00
CA VAL A 115 11.53 -1.37 6.55
C VAL A 115 10.59 -0.18 6.66
N TYR A 116 9.34 -0.33 6.20
CA TYR A 116 8.35 0.74 6.35
C TYR A 116 8.08 1.07 7.80
N THR A 117 7.92 0.04 8.66
CA THR A 117 7.64 0.23 10.08
C THR A 117 8.78 0.97 10.79
N ALA A 118 10.03 0.61 10.52
CA ALA A 118 11.19 1.30 11.07
C ALA A 118 11.21 2.80 10.70
N ARG A 119 10.85 3.12 9.46
CA ARG A 119 10.76 4.51 8.97
C ARG A 119 9.56 5.29 9.50
N LEU A 120 8.61 4.66 10.16
CA LEU A 120 7.51 5.38 10.82
C LEU A 120 8.01 6.20 12.01
N THR A 121 9.06 5.76 12.68
CA THR A 121 9.62 6.38 13.88
C THR A 121 11.06 6.85 13.72
N TYR A 122 11.78 6.39 12.68
CA TYR A 122 13.21 6.69 12.46
C TYR A 122 14.06 6.46 13.72
N THR A 123 13.77 5.41 14.48
CA THR A 123 14.47 5.06 15.74
C THR A 123 14.38 6.11 16.86
N PHE A 124 13.54 7.10 16.74
CA PHE A 124 13.26 7.98 17.85
C PHE A 124 12.75 7.18 19.06
N PRO A 125 13.21 7.50 20.25
CA PRO A 125 12.75 6.82 21.46
C PRO A 125 11.25 7.06 21.69
N GLN A 126 10.59 6.05 22.23
CA GLN A 126 9.22 6.15 22.70
C GLN A 126 9.19 6.78 24.09
N ASP A 127 8.29 7.71 24.34
CA ASP A 127 7.93 8.13 25.69
C ASP A 127 7.05 7.02 26.31
N THR A 128 7.67 6.21 27.16
CA THR A 128 7.01 5.07 27.80
C THR A 128 5.87 5.47 28.74
N ALA A 129 5.86 6.70 29.24
CA ALA A 129 4.77 7.22 30.07
C ALA A 129 3.48 7.44 29.24
N GLN A 130 3.60 7.51 27.92
CA GLN A 130 2.50 7.68 26.98
C GLN A 130 2.23 6.43 26.13
N SER A 131 2.91 5.33 26.40
CA SER A 131 2.72 4.04 25.75
C SER A 131 1.38 3.41 26.14
N GLY A 132 0.82 2.55 25.27
CA GLY A 132 -0.39 1.79 25.55
C GLY A 132 -1.70 2.57 25.48
N ALA A 133 -1.68 3.82 24.99
CA ALA A 133 -2.92 4.55 24.78
C ALA A 133 -3.80 3.90 23.70
N ASP A 134 -5.10 3.87 23.93
CA ASP A 134 -6.05 3.35 22.94
C ASP A 134 -5.87 4.01 21.58
N PHE A 135 -5.98 3.19 20.54
CA PHE A 135 -5.99 3.69 19.17
C PHE A 135 -7.41 4.02 18.74
N VAL A 136 -7.63 5.28 18.38
CA VAL A 136 -8.86 5.74 17.74
C VAL A 136 -8.56 6.00 16.27
N ALA A 137 -9.23 5.28 15.37
CA ALA A 137 -9.05 5.46 13.94
C ALA A 137 -9.54 6.86 13.53
N PRO A 138 -8.70 7.66 12.84
CA PRO A 138 -9.13 8.97 12.37
C PRO A 138 -10.21 8.83 11.29
N ARG A 139 -11.07 9.85 11.19
CA ARG A 139 -12.13 9.90 10.18
C ARG A 139 -11.55 9.72 8.77
N GLY A 140 -12.11 8.79 8.00
CA GLY A 140 -11.69 8.49 6.63
C GLY A 140 -10.55 7.48 6.52
N ALA A 141 -9.85 7.14 7.61
CA ALA A 141 -8.76 6.17 7.55
C ALA A 141 -9.24 4.78 7.11
N ALA A 142 -10.39 4.32 7.61
CA ALA A 142 -10.99 3.05 7.21
C ALA A 142 -11.37 3.01 5.72
N ASP A 143 -11.66 4.15 5.12
CA ASP A 143 -12.05 4.23 3.72
C ASP A 143 -10.90 3.93 2.76
N VAL A 144 -9.66 4.20 3.17
CA VAL A 144 -8.44 3.85 2.42
C VAL A 144 -8.32 2.32 2.23
N LEU A 145 -8.88 1.54 3.15
CA LEU A 145 -8.84 0.08 3.12
C LEU A 145 -9.91 -0.56 2.21
N ARG A 146 -10.82 0.20 1.60
CA ARG A 146 -11.94 -0.34 0.80
C ARG A 146 -11.51 -1.21 -0.37
N LEU A 147 -10.36 -0.92 -1.01
CA LEU A 147 -9.87 -1.74 -2.13
C LEU A 147 -9.15 -3.00 -1.66
N ALA A 148 -8.63 -3.00 -0.44
CA ALA A 148 -7.98 -4.18 0.14
C ALA A 148 -9.02 -5.15 0.72
N TYR A 149 -10.10 -4.61 1.31
CA TYR A 149 -11.15 -5.38 1.98
C TYR A 149 -12.53 -4.82 1.59
N PRO A 150 -12.96 -5.05 0.34
CA PRO A 150 -14.22 -4.52 -0.16
C PRO A 150 -15.45 -5.10 0.54
N GLU A 151 -15.34 -6.32 1.08
CA GLU A 151 -16.39 -7.05 1.80
C GLU A 151 -16.57 -6.59 3.26
N LEU A 152 -15.57 -5.91 3.84
CA LEU A 152 -15.63 -5.50 5.24
C LEU A 152 -16.35 -4.15 5.42
N HIS A 153 -17.05 -4.02 6.53
CA HIS A 153 -17.65 -2.77 6.98
C HIS A 153 -16.61 -1.81 7.58
N ALA A 154 -16.98 -0.54 7.78
CA ALA A 154 -16.08 0.48 8.30
C ALA A 154 -15.50 0.11 9.66
N ASP A 155 -16.31 -0.45 10.57
CA ASP A 155 -15.87 -0.84 11.91
C ASP A 155 -14.86 -1.99 11.88
N GLN A 156 -15.05 -2.97 10.99
CA GLN A 156 -14.10 -4.05 10.77
C GLN A 156 -12.78 -3.52 10.22
N ARG A 157 -12.82 -2.58 9.27
CA ARG A 157 -11.61 -1.91 8.76
C ARG A 157 -10.93 -1.05 9.84
N ASN A 158 -11.69 -0.40 10.72
CA ASN A 158 -11.15 0.29 11.90
C ASN A 158 -10.45 -0.67 12.86
N ALA A 159 -11.00 -1.87 13.06
CA ALA A 159 -10.35 -2.91 13.86
C ALA A 159 -9.01 -3.38 13.25
N ILE A 160 -8.91 -3.46 11.91
CA ILE A 160 -7.63 -3.73 11.23
C ILE A 160 -6.63 -2.61 11.52
N LEU A 161 -7.03 -1.35 11.39
CA LEU A 161 -6.16 -0.21 11.70
C LEU A 161 -5.68 -0.24 13.15
N LYS A 162 -6.57 -0.54 14.10
CA LYS A 162 -6.24 -0.69 15.52
C LYS A 162 -5.23 -1.82 15.76
N ALA A 163 -5.45 -2.98 15.16
CA ALA A 163 -4.59 -4.15 15.33
C ALA A 163 -3.19 -3.99 14.70
N THR A 164 -3.05 -3.10 13.72
CA THR A 164 -1.80 -2.88 12.98
C THR A 164 -1.12 -1.55 13.33
N ALA A 165 -1.72 -0.74 14.20
CA ALA A 165 -1.18 0.55 14.60
C ALA A 165 0.14 0.43 15.34
N LEU A 166 0.97 1.46 15.23
CA LEU A 166 2.08 1.67 16.17
C LEU A 166 1.53 1.91 17.58
N ASP A 167 2.33 1.59 18.58
CA ASP A 167 2.06 2.05 19.93
C ASP A 167 2.12 3.59 20.02
N SER A 168 1.54 4.16 21.06
CA SER A 168 1.56 5.59 21.35
C SER A 168 2.90 6.04 21.96
N GLY A 169 3.09 7.35 22.10
CA GLY A 169 4.27 7.91 22.74
C GLY A 169 5.48 8.14 21.84
N TYR A 170 5.40 7.86 20.53
CA TYR A 170 6.43 8.28 19.59
C TYR A 170 6.28 9.76 19.20
N PRO A 171 7.35 10.42 18.71
CA PRO A 171 7.26 11.81 18.28
C PRO A 171 6.11 12.08 17.33
N LEU A 172 5.52 13.26 17.42
CA LEU A 172 4.34 13.72 16.69
C LEU A 172 3.04 12.95 17.02
N TRP A 173 3.07 12.06 18.01
CA TRP A 173 1.84 11.46 18.51
C TRP A 173 0.98 12.47 19.27
N GLN A 174 -0.33 12.39 19.06
CA GLN A 174 -1.34 13.17 19.79
C GLN A 174 -2.49 12.24 20.18
N SER A 175 -3.01 12.40 21.39
CA SER A 175 -4.10 11.57 21.90
C SER A 175 -5.41 11.72 21.13
N SER A 176 -5.62 12.85 20.46
CA SER A 176 -6.81 13.16 19.67
C SER A 176 -6.72 12.74 18.20
N ASP A 177 -5.54 12.31 17.74
CA ASP A 177 -5.28 12.04 16.32
C ASP A 177 -4.43 10.79 16.14
N GLY A 178 -5.04 9.76 15.55
CA GLY A 178 -4.39 8.47 15.30
C GLY A 178 -3.55 8.39 14.03
N TRP A 179 -3.49 9.44 13.20
CA TRP A 179 -2.80 9.39 11.89
C TRP A 179 -1.32 9.01 12.00
N GLN A 180 -0.64 9.48 13.03
CA GLN A 180 0.77 9.17 13.28
C GLN A 180 1.00 7.66 13.47
N ARG A 181 0.03 6.96 14.08
CA ARG A 181 0.14 5.55 14.46
C ARG A 181 -0.19 4.57 13.33
N ILE A 182 -0.76 5.02 12.21
CA ILE A 182 -1.21 4.13 11.14
C ILE A 182 0.00 3.53 10.41
N ASN A 183 0.04 2.20 10.38
CA ASN A 183 0.98 1.42 9.59
C ASN A 183 0.30 0.87 8.32
N TRP A 184 0.37 1.65 7.25
CA TRP A 184 -0.28 1.29 5.98
C TRP A 184 0.28 0.00 5.36
N ALA A 185 1.57 -0.30 5.54
CA ALA A 185 2.15 -1.52 5.00
C ALA A 185 1.57 -2.78 5.67
N LYS A 186 1.24 -2.70 6.95
CA LYS A 186 0.53 -3.76 7.68
C LYS A 186 -0.95 -3.77 7.32
N ALA A 187 -1.61 -2.62 7.43
CA ALA A 187 -3.07 -2.55 7.32
C ALA A 187 -3.60 -2.89 5.93
N LEU A 188 -2.89 -2.51 4.85
CA LEU A 188 -3.34 -2.75 3.46
C LEU A 188 -3.10 -4.17 2.97
N CYS A 189 -2.31 -4.98 3.68
CA CYS A 189 -2.00 -6.35 3.30
C CYS A 189 -1.91 -7.24 4.54
N ALA A 190 -3.07 -7.55 5.12
CA ALA A 190 -3.20 -8.44 6.26
C ALA A 190 -4.16 -9.59 5.96
N ARG A 191 -4.01 -10.68 6.69
CA ARG A 191 -5.02 -11.73 6.78
C ARG A 191 -5.91 -11.45 7.98
N VAL A 192 -7.19 -11.26 7.73
CA VAL A 192 -8.21 -10.93 8.73
C VAL A 192 -9.08 -12.16 8.97
N THR A 193 -9.19 -12.59 10.20
CA THR A 193 -10.12 -13.66 10.59
C THR A 193 -11.31 -13.05 11.30
N LEU A 194 -12.50 -13.32 10.81
CA LEU A 194 -13.76 -12.95 11.46
C LEU A 194 -14.26 -14.10 12.32
N ASP A 195 -14.84 -13.77 13.45
CA ASP A 195 -15.53 -14.73 14.31
C ASP A 195 -16.93 -15.05 13.78
N LYS A 196 -17.67 -15.88 14.52
CA LYS A 196 -19.04 -16.28 14.19
C LYS A 196 -20.08 -15.14 14.19
N HIS A 197 -19.72 -14.00 14.77
CA HIS A 197 -20.55 -12.80 14.83
C HIS A 197 -20.18 -11.79 13.74
N GLY A 198 -19.12 -12.05 12.99
CA GLY A 198 -18.58 -11.14 11.99
C GLY A 198 -17.61 -10.11 12.56
N ASP A 199 -17.23 -10.22 13.82
CA ASP A 199 -16.25 -9.33 14.42
C ASP A 199 -14.82 -9.76 14.05
N VAL A 200 -13.88 -8.81 13.99
CA VAL A 200 -12.48 -9.10 13.70
C VAL A 200 -11.83 -9.77 14.91
N ALA A 201 -11.64 -11.08 14.83
CA ALA A 201 -11.04 -11.90 15.88
C ALA A 201 -9.52 -11.90 15.82
N LYS A 202 -8.92 -11.84 14.61
CA LYS A 202 -7.47 -11.88 14.41
C LYS A 202 -7.05 -11.10 13.18
N VAL A 203 -5.90 -10.42 13.28
CA VAL A 203 -5.24 -9.77 12.15
C VAL A 203 -3.79 -10.25 12.13
N GLU A 204 -3.36 -10.83 11.01
CA GLU A 204 -1.99 -11.30 10.79
C GLU A 204 -1.36 -10.52 9.64
N THR A 205 -0.17 -10.01 9.85
CA THR A 205 0.55 -9.17 8.89
C THR A 205 1.70 -9.91 8.22
N ALA A 206 2.20 -9.40 7.11
CA ALA A 206 3.19 -10.07 6.27
C ALA A 206 4.54 -10.29 6.97
N ASP A 207 4.86 -9.56 8.04
CA ASP A 207 6.03 -9.79 8.89
C ASP A 207 5.82 -10.90 9.93
N GLN A 208 4.60 -11.40 10.07
CA GLN A 208 4.23 -12.50 10.97
C GLN A 208 3.99 -13.82 10.22
N VAL A 209 3.36 -13.73 9.04
CA VAL A 209 3.01 -14.89 8.21
C VAL A 209 3.24 -14.59 6.74
N ALA A 210 3.49 -15.62 5.93
CA ALA A 210 3.60 -15.45 4.49
C ALA A 210 2.23 -15.10 3.90
N LEU A 211 2.15 -13.97 3.21
CA LEU A 211 0.94 -13.49 2.54
C LEU A 211 1.21 -13.27 1.04
N THR A 212 0.21 -13.46 0.22
CA THR A 212 0.22 -13.09 -1.20
C THR A 212 -0.60 -11.84 -1.51
N GLY A 213 -1.37 -11.39 -0.53
CA GLY A 213 -2.24 -10.22 -0.60
C GLY A 213 -3.15 -10.16 0.62
N PRO A 214 -4.00 -9.14 0.72
CA PRO A 214 -5.02 -9.08 1.77
C PRO A 214 -6.04 -10.21 1.60
N SER A 215 -6.53 -10.73 2.70
CA SER A 215 -7.55 -11.78 2.70
C SER A 215 -8.44 -11.72 3.94
N VAL A 216 -9.68 -12.18 3.80
CA VAL A 216 -10.64 -12.34 4.89
C VAL A 216 -11.04 -13.81 5.01
N VAL A 217 -10.96 -14.33 6.22
CA VAL A 217 -11.28 -15.72 6.56
C VAL A 217 -12.39 -15.71 7.61
N ASN A 218 -13.45 -16.49 7.38
CA ASN A 218 -14.51 -16.68 8.35
C ASN A 218 -14.21 -17.90 9.22
N ALA A 219 -14.16 -17.75 10.54
CA ALA A 219 -13.83 -18.81 11.47
C ALA A 219 -14.79 -20.03 11.42
N GLN A 220 -15.96 -19.88 10.83
CA GLN A 220 -16.94 -20.97 10.68
C GLN A 220 -16.49 -22.11 9.75
N TYR A 221 -15.41 -21.94 8.96
CA TYR A 221 -14.91 -22.94 8.01
C TYR A 221 -13.64 -23.67 8.47
N THR A 222 -13.20 -23.46 9.70
CA THR A 222 -12.08 -24.21 10.27
C THR A 222 -12.54 -25.45 11.04
N ASP A 223 -13.55 -26.15 10.56
CA ASP A 223 -13.89 -27.44 11.11
C ASP A 223 -12.98 -28.50 10.50
N ALA A 224 -12.29 -29.23 11.39
CA ALA A 224 -11.27 -30.19 11.09
C ALA A 224 -11.86 -31.37 10.29
N GLY A 225 -11.65 -31.39 9.02
CA GLY A 225 -12.00 -32.48 8.11
C GLY A 225 -11.09 -32.46 6.90
N ASN A 226 -10.06 -33.27 7.01
CA ASN A 226 -9.19 -33.79 5.99
C ASN A 226 -9.81 -33.78 4.58
N HIS A 227 -9.62 -32.72 3.78
CA HIS A 227 -9.83 -32.77 2.34
C HIS A 227 -8.61 -32.20 1.63
N PRO A 228 -8.06 -32.89 0.62
CA PRO A 228 -6.97 -32.38 -0.18
C PRO A 228 -7.44 -31.12 -0.89
N ALA A 229 -6.54 -30.15 -1.01
CA ALA A 229 -6.77 -28.92 -1.74
C ALA A 229 -7.35 -29.21 -3.13
N SER A 230 -8.66 -29.07 -3.27
CA SER A 230 -9.30 -28.97 -4.56
C SER A 230 -9.28 -27.50 -4.97
N ASP A 231 -8.59 -27.24 -6.04
CA ASP A 231 -8.66 -26.07 -6.87
C ASP A 231 -10.14 -25.72 -7.13
N SER A 232 -10.68 -24.74 -6.45
CA SER A 232 -11.98 -24.18 -6.75
C SER A 232 -11.86 -22.66 -6.90
N SER A 233 -11.24 -22.29 -8.02
CA SER A 233 -11.50 -21.05 -8.71
C SER A 233 -12.87 -21.12 -9.36
N ALA A 234 -13.92 -20.79 -8.67
CA ALA A 234 -15.20 -20.41 -9.28
C ALA A 234 -16.13 -19.86 -8.19
N GLY A 235 -15.92 -18.64 -7.79
CA GLY A 235 -16.95 -17.80 -7.17
C GLY A 235 -17.73 -17.17 -8.30
N GLU A 236 -18.96 -17.62 -8.47
CA GLU A 236 -19.88 -17.13 -9.50
C GLU A 236 -20.05 -15.61 -9.46
N ASN A 237 -19.84 -15.03 -10.64
CA ASN A 237 -20.20 -13.68 -10.98
C ASN A 237 -21.69 -13.46 -10.76
N SER A 238 -22.06 -12.69 -9.74
CA SER A 238 -23.29 -11.92 -9.85
C SER A 238 -23.13 -10.94 -10.99
N ALA A 239 -23.92 -11.15 -12.03
CA ALA A 239 -24.00 -10.34 -13.22
C ALA A 239 -24.27 -8.88 -12.85
N ILE A 240 -23.22 -8.06 -12.87
CA ILE A 240 -23.37 -6.61 -12.97
C ILE A 240 -23.29 -6.30 -14.45
N ALA A 241 -24.37 -5.70 -14.95
CA ALA A 241 -24.60 -5.34 -16.35
C ALA A 241 -23.33 -4.78 -17.00
N ALA A 242 -23.08 -5.25 -18.24
CA ALA A 242 -22.04 -4.75 -19.13
C ALA A 242 -22.13 -3.22 -19.22
N GLY A 243 -21.07 -2.55 -18.77
CA GLY A 243 -20.89 -1.12 -19.02
C GLY A 243 -20.61 -0.88 -20.51
N PRO A 244 -20.85 0.32 -21.00
CA PRO A 244 -20.70 0.64 -22.42
C PRO A 244 -19.27 0.41 -22.92
N ASP A 245 -19.19 -0.09 -24.14
CA ASP A 245 -17.98 -0.38 -24.89
C ASP A 245 -17.01 0.82 -24.93
N LEU A 246 -15.72 0.54 -24.81
CA LEU A 246 -14.63 1.53 -24.83
C LEU A 246 -14.67 2.46 -26.06
N ALA A 247 -15.28 2.03 -27.17
CA ALA A 247 -15.42 2.84 -28.36
C ALA A 247 -16.39 4.03 -28.23
N THR A 248 -17.34 3.93 -27.30
CA THR A 248 -18.32 5.00 -27.03
C THR A 248 -17.83 6.07 -26.06
N LEU A 249 -16.80 5.81 -25.26
CA LEU A 249 -16.25 6.77 -24.31
C LEU A 249 -15.39 7.87 -24.93
N HIS A 250 -14.88 7.67 -26.15
CA HIS A 250 -14.08 8.69 -26.85
C HIS A 250 -14.91 9.84 -27.44
N ALA A 251 -16.23 9.70 -27.55
CA ALA A 251 -17.09 10.70 -28.19
C ALA A 251 -17.69 11.76 -27.23
N ALA A 252 -17.57 11.60 -25.93
CA ALA A 252 -18.30 12.43 -24.96
C ALA A 252 -17.44 13.31 -24.03
N GLN A 253 -16.13 13.38 -24.22
CA GLN A 253 -15.27 14.22 -23.37
C GLN A 253 -14.88 15.53 -24.07
N ARG A 254 -15.66 16.59 -23.84
CA ARG A 254 -15.14 17.94 -23.89
C ARG A 254 -14.25 18.15 -22.63
N PRO A 255 -13.03 18.71 -22.74
CA PRO A 255 -12.12 18.83 -21.61
C PRO A 255 -12.60 19.95 -20.67
N ALA A 256 -13.07 19.59 -19.50
CA ALA A 256 -12.99 20.49 -18.36
C ALA A 256 -11.55 20.43 -17.85
N LEU A 257 -10.81 21.50 -18.05
CA LEU A 257 -9.46 21.70 -17.50
C LEU A 257 -9.54 21.74 -15.97
N ILE A 258 -9.39 20.59 -15.34
CA ILE A 258 -8.96 20.50 -13.95
C ILE A 258 -7.55 19.94 -14.00
N SER A 259 -6.58 20.84 -13.84
CA SER A 259 -5.16 20.52 -13.72
C SER A 259 -4.94 19.68 -12.46
N VAL A 260 -4.92 18.37 -12.60
CA VAL A 260 -4.45 17.47 -11.52
C VAL A 260 -2.93 17.48 -11.55
N ALA A 261 -2.33 18.32 -10.72
CA ALA A 261 -0.89 18.49 -10.57
C ALA A 261 -0.16 17.28 -9.93
N ILE A 262 -0.72 16.08 -9.97
CA ILE A 262 -0.14 14.86 -9.38
C ILE A 262 0.52 13.95 -10.43
N GLY A 263 0.17 14.09 -11.72
CA GLY A 263 0.70 13.22 -12.79
C GLY A 263 2.08 13.62 -13.32
N THR A 264 2.51 14.86 -13.15
CA THR A 264 3.73 15.39 -13.77
C THR A 264 5.01 15.16 -12.96
N ALA A 265 4.92 14.89 -11.68
CA ALA A 265 6.10 14.66 -10.83
C ALA A 265 6.78 13.30 -11.10
N VAL A 266 6.05 12.28 -11.52
CA VAL A 266 6.61 10.93 -11.77
C VAL A 266 7.29 10.85 -13.15
N ILE A 267 6.78 11.56 -14.15
CA ILE A 267 7.33 11.54 -15.52
C ILE A 267 8.58 12.42 -15.63
N ALA A 268 8.67 13.52 -14.87
CA ALA A 268 9.82 14.41 -14.87
C ALA A 268 11.08 13.76 -14.25
N ILE A 269 10.95 12.83 -13.33
CA ILE A 269 12.08 12.12 -12.70
C ILE A 269 12.73 11.14 -13.68
N ILE A 270 11.98 10.51 -14.56
CA ILE A 270 12.52 9.56 -15.55
C ILE A 270 13.16 10.29 -16.74
N GLY A 271 12.67 11.47 -17.11
CA GLY A 271 13.23 12.32 -18.16
C GLY A 271 14.51 13.05 -17.75
N GLY A 272 14.61 13.50 -16.48
CA GLY A 272 15.73 14.27 -15.96
C GLY A 272 17.06 13.49 -15.87
N ILE A 273 16.99 12.19 -15.59
CA ILE A 273 18.19 11.33 -15.45
C ILE A 273 18.87 11.08 -16.81
N ARG A 274 18.15 11.09 -17.91
CA ARG A 274 18.75 10.93 -19.27
C ARG A 274 19.49 12.17 -19.76
N THR A 275 19.06 13.35 -19.36
CA THR A 275 19.68 14.61 -19.79
C THR A 275 20.97 14.95 -19.04
N VAL A 276 21.06 14.62 -17.77
CA VAL A 276 22.27 14.85 -16.96
C VAL A 276 23.41 13.92 -17.39
N ARG A 277 23.12 12.66 -17.73
CA ARG A 277 24.16 11.71 -18.24
C ARG A 277 24.73 12.11 -19.61
N ARG A 278 24.00 12.87 -20.42
CA ARG A 278 24.48 13.32 -21.73
C ARG A 278 25.37 14.58 -21.66
N LYS A 279 25.17 15.44 -20.64
CA LYS A 279 26.04 16.63 -20.44
C LYS A 279 27.38 16.28 -19.78
N SER A 280 27.43 15.26 -18.91
CA SER A 280 28.67 14.85 -18.26
C SER A 280 29.69 14.18 -19.23
N LYS A 281 29.26 13.56 -20.31
CA LYS A 281 30.17 12.97 -21.30
C LYS A 281 30.79 13.98 -22.24
N ASN A 282 30.20 15.15 -22.43
CA ASN A 282 30.76 16.19 -23.32
C ASN A 282 31.70 17.16 -22.65
N GLN A 283 31.85 17.12 -21.32
CA GLN A 283 32.83 17.95 -20.61
C GLN A 283 34.20 17.26 -20.32
N LEU A 284 34.29 15.98 -20.65
CA LEU A 284 35.55 15.21 -20.47
C LEU A 284 36.35 15.05 -21.79
N GLN A 285 35.96 15.74 -22.85
CA GLN A 285 36.67 15.72 -24.16
C GLN A 285 37.08 17.14 -24.66
N GLN A 286 37.13 18.11 -23.75
CA GLN A 286 37.87 19.37 -23.95
C GLN A 286 38.82 19.53 -22.77
#